data_7cc06de73b4bdfadf42ef62a2e3dcf69
#
_entry.id   7cc06de73b4bdfadf42ef62a2e3dcf69
#
_cell.length_a   1.000
_cell.length_b   1.000
_cell.length_c   1.000
_cell.angle_alpha   90.00
_cell.angle_beta   90.00
_cell.angle_gamma   90.00
#
_symmetry.space_group_name_H-M   'P 1'
#
loop_
_entity.id
_entity.type
_entity.pdbx_description
1 polymer ?
#
loop_
_entity_poly.entity_id
_entity_poly.type
_entity_poly.pdbx_seq_one_letter_code
_entity_poly.pdbx_strand_id
1 'polypeptide(L)'
;IGAVVGFAASIIFGAFTAAGYLISNQMGLDTASIVDPTSETGEEEQTISILYNMIAVLIFLTINGHHWFIKSTVQSFDMIPLGSFKYTTMTLTKILTMFKSFLVMGIKISAPSLVVLLLTVVVLGLMTKVAQEINVFIIAFPVKILIGFVMLIITLPFVINAMKSHLKKKEKDIVSLLFVMRE
;
A
#
# COMPACT_ATOMS: atom_id res chain seq x y z
N ILE A 1 -1.38 22.01 10.84
CA ILE A 1 -0.06 21.33 10.85
C ILE A 1 -0.26 19.86 11.19
N GLY A 2 -0.86 19.52 12.35
CA GLY A 2 -1.11 18.12 12.76
C GLY A 2 -1.84 17.29 11.69
N ALA A 3 -2.84 17.85 11.02
CA ALA A 3 -3.54 17.20 9.93
C ALA A 3 -2.61 16.87 8.74
N VAL A 4 -1.65 17.73 8.40
CA VAL A 4 -0.69 17.48 7.32
C VAL A 4 0.29 16.37 7.69
N VAL A 5 0.78 16.37 8.93
CA VAL A 5 1.67 15.31 9.43
C VAL A 5 0.92 13.97 9.50
N GLY A 6 -0.33 13.97 9.99
CA GLY A 6 -1.19 12.78 10.01
C GLY A 6 -1.50 12.26 8.60
N PHE A 7 -1.79 13.15 7.65
CA PHE A 7 -1.99 12.80 6.24
C PHE A 7 -0.72 12.20 5.63
N ALA A 8 0.45 12.77 5.91
CA ALA A 8 1.72 12.20 5.46
C ALA A 8 1.97 10.79 6.03
N ALA A 9 1.56 10.55 7.28
CA ALA A 9 1.61 9.23 7.89
C ALA A 9 0.67 8.24 7.20
N SER A 10 -0.59 8.63 6.98
CA SER A 10 -1.59 7.77 6.33
C SER A 10 -1.20 7.41 4.89
N ILE A 11 -0.55 8.32 4.16
CA ILE A 11 0.01 8.04 2.82
C ILE A 11 1.03 6.91 2.88
N ILE A 12 1.86 6.83 3.92
CA ILE A 12 2.88 5.79 4.03
C ILE A 12 2.22 4.41 4.17
N PHE A 13 1.30 4.26 5.12
CA PHE A 13 0.61 2.99 5.35
C PHE A 13 -0.33 2.62 4.20
N GLY A 14 -1.04 3.61 3.66
CA GLY A 14 -1.94 3.42 2.52
C GLY A 14 -1.28 2.81 1.29
N ALA A 15 0.02 3.06 1.04
CA ALA A 15 0.74 2.43 -0.07
C ALA A 15 0.81 0.91 0.05
N PHE A 16 0.99 0.39 1.27
CA PHE A 16 1.04 -1.04 1.54
C PHE A 16 -0.35 -1.67 1.50
N THR A 17 -1.33 -1.00 2.07
CA THR A 17 -2.74 -1.41 1.97
C THR A 17 -3.19 -1.47 0.51
N ALA A 18 -2.87 -0.46 -0.30
CA ALA A 18 -3.19 -0.44 -1.73
C ALA A 18 -2.48 -1.56 -2.50
N ALA A 19 -1.22 -1.88 -2.17
CA ALA A 19 -0.51 -3.00 -2.78
C ALA A 19 -1.18 -4.34 -2.44
N GLY A 20 -1.57 -4.54 -1.19
CA GLY A 20 -2.32 -5.72 -0.74
C GLY A 20 -3.67 -5.84 -1.46
N TYR A 21 -4.39 -4.72 -1.60
CA TYR A 21 -5.64 -4.64 -2.34
C TYR A 21 -5.50 -5.10 -3.80
N LEU A 22 -4.49 -4.60 -4.51
CA LEU A 22 -4.23 -4.98 -5.89
C LEU A 22 -3.92 -6.47 -6.05
N ILE A 23 -3.16 -7.04 -5.09
CA ILE A 23 -2.83 -8.47 -5.11
C ILE A 23 -4.06 -9.31 -4.79
N SER A 24 -4.85 -8.95 -3.76
CA SER A 24 -6.07 -9.64 -3.35
C SER A 24 -7.08 -9.73 -4.50
N ASN A 25 -7.34 -8.61 -5.16
CA ASN A 25 -8.20 -8.55 -6.33
C ASN A 25 -7.72 -9.47 -7.46
N GLN A 26 -6.41 -9.50 -7.72
CA GLN A 26 -5.87 -10.34 -8.80
C GLN A 26 -5.88 -11.84 -8.44
N MET A 27 -5.74 -12.17 -7.15
CA MET A 27 -5.92 -13.54 -6.66
C MET A 27 -7.39 -14.00 -6.75
N GLY A 28 -8.33 -13.06 -6.75
CA GLY A 28 -9.76 -13.34 -6.76
C GLY A 28 -10.32 -13.72 -5.39
N LEU A 29 -9.64 -13.36 -4.30
CA LEU A 29 -10.11 -13.62 -2.94
C LEU A 29 -11.41 -12.87 -2.62
N ASP A 30 -11.60 -11.70 -3.26
CA ASP A 30 -12.75 -10.83 -3.03
C ASP A 30 -13.99 -11.24 -3.84
N THR A 31 -13.84 -12.19 -4.78
CA THR A 31 -14.99 -12.67 -5.58
C THR A 31 -15.96 -13.54 -4.77
N ALA A 32 -15.55 -14.02 -3.61
CA ALA A 32 -16.43 -14.76 -2.72
C ALA A 32 -17.57 -13.89 -2.17
N SER A 33 -17.34 -12.59 -1.95
CA SER A 33 -18.33 -11.62 -1.49
C SER A 33 -19.36 -11.25 -2.54
N ILE A 34 -19.03 -11.37 -3.81
CA ILE A 34 -19.99 -11.13 -4.91
C ILE A 34 -21.05 -12.22 -4.95
N VAL A 35 -20.77 -13.39 -4.38
CA VAL A 35 -21.70 -14.55 -4.38
C VAL A 35 -22.73 -14.48 -3.26
N ASP A 36 -22.44 -13.76 -2.15
CA ASP A 36 -23.36 -13.56 -1.05
C ASP A 36 -23.55 -12.08 -0.71
N PRO A 37 -24.44 -11.37 -1.42
CA PRO A 37 -24.72 -9.95 -1.18
C PRO A 37 -25.50 -9.70 0.13
N THR A 38 -25.84 -10.74 0.90
CA THR A 38 -26.56 -10.62 2.18
C THR A 38 -25.62 -10.45 3.37
N SER A 39 -24.31 -10.55 3.19
CA SER A 39 -23.34 -10.22 4.22
C SER A 39 -23.33 -8.69 4.40
N GLU A 40 -24.07 -8.22 5.42
CA GLU A 40 -24.24 -6.80 5.77
C GLU A 40 -22.94 -6.08 6.26
N THR A 41 -21.79 -6.71 6.16
CA THR A 41 -20.51 -6.10 6.51
C THR A 41 -19.96 -5.32 5.30
N GLY A 42 -20.46 -4.09 5.13
CA GLY A 42 -20.08 -3.16 4.08
C GLY A 42 -18.60 -2.68 4.11
N GLU A 43 -17.75 -3.31 4.88
CA GLU A 43 -16.31 -3.08 4.92
C GLU A 43 -15.59 -4.43 4.81
N GLU A 44 -15.59 -5.02 3.63
CA GLU A 44 -14.72 -6.16 3.35
C GLU A 44 -13.27 -5.68 3.28
N GLU A 45 -12.66 -5.57 4.45
CA GLU A 45 -11.20 -5.43 4.51
C GLU A 45 -10.55 -6.66 3.89
N GLN A 46 -9.97 -6.48 2.74
CA GLN A 46 -9.33 -7.57 2.00
C GLN A 46 -8.20 -8.18 2.82
N THR A 47 -8.28 -9.49 3.06
CA THR A 47 -7.36 -10.24 3.92
C THR A 47 -5.88 -9.94 3.65
N ILE A 48 -5.50 -9.81 2.37
CA ILE A 48 -4.11 -9.51 1.99
C ILE A 48 -3.76 -8.05 2.31
N SER A 49 -4.70 -7.10 2.21
CA SER A 49 -4.50 -5.71 2.61
C SER A 49 -4.24 -5.57 4.09
N ILE A 50 -4.99 -6.29 4.92
CA ILE A 50 -4.80 -6.34 6.38
C ILE A 50 -3.41 -6.90 6.70
N LEU A 51 -3.02 -8.01 6.06
CA LEU A 51 -1.70 -8.62 6.26
C LEU A 51 -0.57 -7.65 5.91
N TYR A 52 -0.66 -6.96 4.77
CA TYR A 52 0.34 -5.95 4.39
C TYR A 52 0.37 -4.77 5.36
N ASN A 53 -0.79 -4.33 5.84
CA ASN A 53 -0.88 -3.26 6.83
C ASN A 53 -0.26 -3.68 8.17
N MET A 54 -0.53 -4.89 8.65
CA MET A 54 0.08 -5.44 9.87
C MET A 54 1.62 -5.52 9.76
N ILE A 55 2.12 -6.02 8.63
CA ILE A 55 3.57 -6.05 8.35
C ILE A 55 4.12 -4.63 8.34
N ALA A 56 3.39 -3.67 7.75
CA ALA A 56 3.76 -2.27 7.71
C ALA A 56 3.92 -1.69 9.12
N VAL A 57 2.94 -1.90 9.98
CA VAL A 57 2.96 -1.43 11.37
C VAL A 57 4.13 -2.07 12.15
N LEU A 58 4.34 -3.39 12.01
CA LEU A 58 5.44 -4.09 12.69
C LEU A 58 6.81 -3.53 12.27
N ILE A 59 7.03 -3.32 10.97
CA ILE A 59 8.28 -2.75 10.49
C ILE A 59 8.46 -1.32 10.99
N PHE A 60 7.39 -0.51 10.94
CA PHE A 60 7.40 0.86 11.44
C PHE A 60 7.81 0.93 12.92
N LEU A 61 7.28 0.02 13.75
CA LEU A 61 7.66 -0.09 15.15
C LEU A 61 9.13 -0.54 15.31
N THR A 62 9.57 -1.51 14.51
CA THR A 62 10.94 -2.04 14.56
C THR A 62 12.00 -0.98 14.23
N ILE A 63 11.71 -0.04 13.32
CA ILE A 63 12.62 1.06 12.98
C ILE A 63 12.46 2.30 13.87
N ASN A 64 11.67 2.19 14.95
CA ASN A 64 11.33 3.31 15.85
C ASN A 64 10.66 4.51 15.13
N GLY A 65 9.89 4.25 14.08
CA GLY A 65 9.21 5.26 13.30
C GLY A 65 8.23 6.12 14.12
N HIS A 66 7.62 5.54 15.16
CA HIS A 66 6.74 6.25 16.09
C HIS A 66 7.48 7.38 16.84
N HIS A 67 8.70 7.15 17.29
CA HIS A 67 9.52 8.19 17.94
C HIS A 67 9.79 9.36 16.99
N TRP A 68 10.07 9.03 15.74
CA TRP A 68 10.31 10.03 14.73
C TRP A 68 9.05 10.89 14.44
N PHE A 69 7.85 10.27 14.39
CA PHE A 69 6.59 11.00 14.24
C PHE A 69 6.33 11.96 15.40
N ILE A 70 6.52 11.48 16.64
CA ILE A 70 6.37 12.31 17.85
C ILE A 70 7.35 13.50 17.77
N LYS A 71 8.63 13.23 17.47
CA LYS A 71 9.66 14.27 17.35
C LYS A 71 9.31 15.30 16.27
N SER A 72 8.87 14.87 15.10
CA SER A 72 8.47 15.77 14.00
C SER A 72 7.27 16.63 14.40
N THR A 73 6.32 16.07 15.13
CA THR A 73 5.16 16.81 15.63
C THR A 73 5.58 17.88 16.63
N VAL A 74 6.44 17.56 17.58
CA VAL A 74 6.97 18.54 18.56
C VAL A 74 7.74 19.63 17.83
N GLN A 75 8.66 19.27 16.95
CA GLN A 75 9.44 20.25 16.17
C GLN A 75 8.58 21.16 15.29
N SER A 76 7.40 20.69 14.85
CA SER A 76 6.49 21.51 14.06
C SER A 76 5.98 22.74 14.81
N PHE A 77 5.82 22.66 16.14
CA PHE A 77 5.42 23.80 16.98
C PHE A 77 6.54 24.84 17.13
N ASP A 78 7.80 24.37 17.16
CA ASP A 78 8.95 25.27 17.25
C ASP A 78 9.21 25.97 15.90
N MET A 79 8.95 25.30 14.79
CA MET A 79 9.21 25.83 13.45
C MET A 79 8.13 26.77 12.95
N ILE A 80 6.86 26.52 13.28
CA ILE A 80 5.71 27.26 12.77
C ILE A 80 4.88 27.78 13.95
N PRO A 81 5.03 29.08 14.30
CA PRO A 81 4.24 29.70 15.37
C PRO A 81 2.73 29.59 15.09
N LEU A 82 1.94 29.49 16.15
CA LEU A 82 0.49 29.41 16.04
C LEU A 82 -0.05 30.64 15.27
N GLY A 83 -0.88 30.38 14.26
CA GLY A 83 -1.48 31.43 13.44
C GLY A 83 -0.64 31.92 12.24
N SER A 84 0.61 31.45 12.06
CA SER A 84 1.49 31.86 10.95
C SER A 84 1.48 30.93 9.74
N PHE A 85 0.57 29.98 9.70
CA PHE A 85 0.46 29.02 8.60
C PHE A 85 0.08 29.71 7.27
N LYS A 86 0.90 29.56 6.25
CA LYS A 86 0.62 30.07 4.91
C LYS A 86 0.45 28.94 3.91
N TYR A 87 -0.62 29.01 3.13
CA TYR A 87 -0.81 28.15 1.97
C TYR A 87 0.02 28.69 0.80
N THR A 88 1.11 28.00 0.49
CA THR A 88 1.95 28.34 -0.65
C THR A 88 1.78 27.30 -1.74
N THR A 89 1.90 27.69 -3.02
CA THR A 89 1.93 26.76 -4.16
C THR A 89 2.96 25.65 -3.96
N MET A 90 4.05 25.96 -3.28
CA MET A 90 5.12 25.01 -2.95
C MET A 90 4.66 23.91 -1.99
N THR A 91 3.79 24.23 -1.03
CA THR A 91 3.16 23.26 -0.11
C THR A 91 2.28 22.28 -0.89
N LEU A 92 1.45 22.76 -1.81
CA LEU A 92 0.63 21.91 -2.68
C LEU A 92 1.47 20.98 -3.54
N THR A 93 2.51 21.51 -4.19
CA THR A 93 3.42 20.71 -5.03
C THR A 93 4.09 19.60 -4.22
N LYS A 94 4.46 19.88 -2.96
CA LYS A 94 5.07 18.89 -2.07
C LYS A 94 4.09 17.79 -1.69
N ILE A 95 2.84 18.13 -1.36
CA ILE A 95 1.77 17.18 -1.07
C ILE A 95 1.49 16.28 -2.29
N LEU A 96 1.38 16.86 -3.48
CA LEU A 96 1.20 16.11 -4.73
C LEU A 96 2.38 15.15 -4.99
N THR A 97 3.60 15.60 -4.72
CA THR A 97 4.80 14.75 -4.85
C THR A 97 4.78 13.58 -3.86
N MET A 98 4.30 13.81 -2.63
CA MET A 98 4.12 12.74 -1.64
C MET A 98 3.06 11.74 -2.10
N PHE A 99 1.93 12.21 -2.62
CA PHE A 99 0.87 11.38 -3.17
C PHE A 99 1.34 10.57 -4.39
N LYS A 100 2.08 11.19 -5.31
CA LYS A 100 2.72 10.47 -6.42
C LYS A 100 3.65 9.36 -5.92
N SER A 101 4.45 9.64 -4.90
CA SER A 101 5.35 8.65 -4.29
C SER A 101 4.58 7.46 -3.71
N PHE A 102 3.42 7.71 -3.09
CA PHE A 102 2.51 6.71 -2.57
C PHE A 102 2.03 5.76 -3.68
N LEU A 103 1.47 6.29 -4.77
CA LEU A 103 0.99 5.49 -5.89
C LEU A 103 2.09 4.64 -6.51
N VAL A 104 3.25 5.25 -6.78
CA VAL A 104 4.41 4.55 -7.35
C VAL A 104 4.89 3.43 -6.43
N MET A 105 4.85 3.65 -5.11
CA MET A 105 5.26 2.65 -4.13
C MET A 105 4.29 1.47 -4.09
N GLY A 106 2.98 1.72 -4.03
CA GLY A 106 1.96 0.68 -4.05
C GLY A 106 2.12 -0.23 -5.28
N ILE A 107 2.27 0.37 -6.47
CA ILE A 107 2.49 -0.37 -7.71
C ILE A 107 3.80 -1.16 -7.68
N LYS A 108 4.90 -0.56 -7.21
CA LYS A 108 6.20 -1.26 -7.14
C LYS A 108 6.18 -2.47 -6.22
N ILE A 109 5.46 -2.38 -5.10
CA ILE A 109 5.33 -3.49 -4.15
C ILE A 109 4.49 -4.62 -4.75
N SER A 110 3.39 -4.30 -5.40
CA SER A 110 2.48 -5.29 -5.99
C SER A 110 2.97 -5.85 -7.32
N ALA A 111 3.79 -5.10 -8.08
CA ALA A 111 4.20 -5.44 -9.44
C ALA A 111 4.72 -6.88 -9.63
N PRO A 112 5.65 -7.43 -8.84
CA PRO A 112 6.15 -8.78 -9.06
C PRO A 112 5.03 -9.83 -8.94
N SER A 113 4.15 -9.69 -7.95
CA SER A 113 3.01 -10.59 -7.77
C SER A 113 1.96 -10.41 -8.87
N LEU A 114 1.66 -9.18 -9.25
CA LEU A 114 0.70 -8.89 -10.33
C LEU A 114 1.14 -9.48 -11.68
N VAL A 115 2.42 -9.36 -12.04
CA VAL A 115 2.94 -9.90 -13.30
C VAL A 115 2.76 -11.41 -13.34
N VAL A 116 3.12 -12.13 -12.27
CA VAL A 116 2.99 -13.60 -12.25
C VAL A 116 1.52 -14.01 -12.27
N LEU A 117 0.65 -13.32 -11.53
CA LEU A 117 -0.79 -13.61 -11.53
C LEU A 117 -1.45 -13.31 -12.88
N LEU A 118 -1.04 -12.23 -13.57
CA LEU A 118 -1.50 -11.94 -14.94
C LEU A 118 -1.05 -13.02 -15.93
N LEU A 119 0.21 -13.46 -15.86
CA LEU A 119 0.69 -14.57 -16.68
C LEU A 119 -0.11 -15.85 -16.41
N THR A 120 -0.44 -16.13 -15.15
CA THR A 120 -1.30 -17.27 -14.78
C THR A 120 -2.66 -17.18 -15.47
N VAL A 121 -3.29 -16.00 -15.52
CA VAL A 121 -4.58 -15.82 -16.21
C VAL A 121 -4.44 -16.08 -17.72
N VAL A 122 -3.35 -15.62 -18.35
CA VAL A 122 -3.10 -15.87 -19.77
C VAL A 122 -2.93 -17.36 -20.03
N VAL A 123 -2.13 -18.07 -19.22
CA VAL A 123 -1.93 -19.53 -19.36
C VAL A 123 -3.25 -20.27 -19.20
N LEU A 124 -4.05 -19.94 -18.18
CA LEU A 124 -5.37 -20.55 -17.97
C LEU A 124 -6.30 -20.27 -19.16
N GLY A 125 -6.28 -19.05 -19.72
CA GLY A 125 -7.05 -18.69 -20.90
C GLY A 125 -6.63 -19.48 -22.16
N LEU A 126 -5.34 -19.80 -22.30
CA LEU A 126 -4.89 -20.68 -23.40
C LEU A 126 -5.32 -22.14 -23.19
N MET A 127 -5.36 -22.60 -21.93
CA MET A 127 -5.81 -23.96 -21.59
C MET A 127 -7.29 -24.19 -21.97
N THR A 128 -8.15 -23.17 -21.92
CA THR A 128 -9.55 -23.29 -22.37
C THR A 128 -9.68 -23.70 -23.84
N LYS A 129 -8.72 -23.34 -24.67
CA LYS A 129 -8.72 -23.70 -26.11
C LYS A 129 -8.29 -25.14 -26.34
N VAL A 130 -7.45 -25.69 -25.47
CA VAL A 130 -6.92 -27.05 -25.61
C VAL A 130 -7.81 -28.10 -24.94
N ALA A 131 -8.36 -27.73 -23.76
CA ALA A 131 -9.16 -28.64 -22.94
C ALA A 131 -10.58 -28.08 -22.78
N GLN A 132 -11.38 -28.15 -23.84
CA GLN A 132 -12.75 -27.57 -23.89
C GLN A 132 -13.73 -28.26 -22.91
N GLU A 133 -13.44 -29.48 -22.52
CA GLU A 133 -14.28 -30.24 -21.55
C GLU A 133 -14.07 -29.84 -20.10
N ILE A 134 -12.97 -29.15 -19.80
CA ILE A 134 -12.62 -28.76 -18.44
C ILE A 134 -13.16 -27.35 -18.18
N ASN A 135 -13.98 -27.21 -17.12
CA ASN A 135 -14.38 -25.90 -16.65
C ASN A 135 -13.21 -25.17 -15.98
N VAL A 136 -12.43 -24.44 -16.80
CA VAL A 136 -11.22 -23.74 -16.36
C VAL A 136 -11.52 -22.72 -15.26
N PHE A 137 -12.75 -22.18 -15.18
CA PHE A 137 -13.13 -21.25 -14.12
C PHE A 137 -13.05 -21.89 -12.73
N ILE A 138 -13.46 -23.17 -12.59
CA ILE A 138 -13.40 -23.88 -11.31
C ILE A 138 -11.94 -24.08 -10.87
N ILE A 139 -11.04 -24.32 -11.81
CA ILE A 139 -9.61 -24.56 -11.52
C ILE A 139 -8.86 -23.25 -11.34
N ALA A 140 -9.29 -22.17 -12.01
CA ALA A 140 -8.59 -20.88 -11.99
C ALA A 140 -8.46 -20.27 -10.59
N PHE A 141 -9.52 -20.34 -9.78
CA PHE A 141 -9.50 -19.76 -8.44
C PHE A 141 -8.48 -20.42 -7.50
N PRO A 142 -8.51 -21.75 -7.29
CA PRO A 142 -7.52 -22.41 -6.44
C PRO A 142 -6.07 -22.19 -6.94
N VAL A 143 -5.85 -22.23 -8.25
CA VAL A 143 -4.53 -22.02 -8.83
C VAL A 143 -4.01 -20.60 -8.60
N LYS A 144 -4.84 -19.57 -8.81
CA LYS A 144 -4.48 -18.19 -8.55
C LYS A 144 -4.18 -17.93 -7.07
N ILE A 145 -4.96 -18.49 -6.18
CA ILE A 145 -4.77 -18.37 -4.74
C ILE A 145 -3.43 -19.01 -4.34
N LEU A 146 -3.17 -20.23 -4.79
CA LEU A 146 -1.93 -20.95 -4.48
C LEU A 146 -0.70 -20.17 -5.02
N ILE A 147 -0.72 -19.76 -6.29
CA ILE A 147 0.36 -18.97 -6.89
C ILE A 147 0.52 -17.63 -6.17
N GLY A 148 -0.58 -16.97 -5.81
CA GLY A 148 -0.57 -15.72 -5.08
C GLY A 148 0.10 -15.86 -3.72
N PHE A 149 -0.20 -16.89 -2.93
CA PHE A 149 0.47 -17.14 -1.66
C PHE A 149 1.97 -17.44 -1.83
N VAL A 150 2.34 -18.23 -2.82
CA VAL A 150 3.76 -18.47 -3.13
C VAL A 150 4.45 -17.16 -3.46
N MET A 151 3.84 -16.31 -4.28
CA MET A 151 4.39 -14.99 -4.62
C MET A 151 4.48 -14.06 -3.40
N LEU A 152 3.50 -14.09 -2.50
CA LEU A 152 3.57 -13.32 -1.24
C LEU A 152 4.80 -13.70 -0.42
N ILE A 153 5.06 -15.00 -0.26
CA ILE A 153 6.24 -15.50 0.48
C ILE A 153 7.53 -15.05 -0.18
N ILE A 154 7.65 -15.18 -1.50
CA ILE A 154 8.85 -14.81 -2.25
C ILE A 154 9.09 -13.29 -2.23
N THR A 155 8.03 -12.50 -2.34
CA THR A 155 8.15 -11.03 -2.40
C THR A 155 8.26 -10.37 -1.02
N LEU A 156 7.95 -11.06 0.06
CA LEU A 156 7.99 -10.52 1.42
C LEU A 156 9.32 -9.85 1.80
N PRO A 157 10.51 -10.44 1.56
CA PRO A 157 11.78 -9.79 1.83
C PRO A 157 11.98 -8.49 1.04
N PHE A 158 11.51 -8.46 -0.23
CA PHE A 158 11.54 -7.27 -1.06
C PHE A 158 10.64 -6.17 -0.50
N VAL A 159 9.42 -6.52 -0.08
CA VAL A 159 8.47 -5.59 0.55
C VAL A 159 9.06 -4.98 1.82
N ILE A 160 9.67 -5.80 2.69
CA ILE A 160 10.31 -5.35 3.93
C ILE A 160 11.44 -4.34 3.64
N ASN A 161 12.31 -4.64 2.68
CA ASN A 161 13.43 -3.76 2.31
C ASN A 161 12.95 -2.46 1.65
N ALA A 162 11.97 -2.55 0.75
CA ALA A 162 11.35 -1.40 0.12
C ALA A 162 10.72 -0.48 1.17
N MET A 163 10.04 -1.04 2.16
CA MET A 163 9.43 -0.32 3.25
C MET A 163 10.44 0.41 4.13
N LYS A 164 11.50 -0.29 4.58
CA LYS A 164 12.58 0.32 5.38
C LYS A 164 13.22 1.50 4.65
N SER A 165 13.49 1.34 3.35
CA SER A 165 14.06 2.39 2.50
C SER A 165 13.13 3.60 2.37
N HIS A 166 11.84 3.35 2.16
CA HIS A 166 10.83 4.40 2.00
C HIS A 166 10.59 5.19 3.28
N LEU A 167 10.47 4.51 4.42
CA LEU A 167 10.27 5.17 5.71
C LEU A 167 11.45 6.09 6.06
N LYS A 168 12.71 5.64 5.87
CA LYS A 168 13.90 6.50 6.06
C LYS A 168 13.93 7.71 5.12
N LYS A 169 13.46 7.55 3.87
CA LYS A 169 13.40 8.67 2.92
C LYS A 169 12.32 9.68 3.31
N LYS A 170 11.16 9.21 3.77
CA LYS A 170 10.03 10.05 4.17
C LYS A 170 10.29 10.87 5.43
N GLU A 171 11.16 10.41 6.32
CA GLU A 171 11.68 11.20 7.45
C GLU A 171 12.20 12.56 6.97
N LYS A 172 13.08 12.56 5.95
CA LYS A 172 13.63 13.78 5.36
C LYS A 172 12.57 14.64 4.64
N ASP A 173 11.62 14.00 3.98
CA ASP A 173 10.56 14.68 3.23
C ASP A 173 9.62 15.45 4.15
N ILE A 174 9.24 14.89 5.32
CA ILE A 174 8.34 15.58 6.27
C ILE A 174 9.05 16.77 6.93
N VAL A 175 10.31 16.63 7.32
CA VAL A 175 11.10 17.76 7.84
C VAL A 175 11.19 18.86 6.79
N SER A 176 11.46 18.53 5.52
CA SER A 176 11.50 19.50 4.43
C SER A 176 10.16 20.16 4.13
N LEU A 177 9.04 19.45 4.41
CA LEU A 177 7.69 19.99 4.29
C LEU A 177 7.43 21.05 5.36
N LEU A 178 7.85 20.80 6.60
CA LEU A 178 7.75 21.77 7.69
C LEU A 178 8.53 23.05 7.40
N PHE A 179 9.72 22.95 6.77
CA PHE A 179 10.50 24.13 6.35
C PHE A 179 9.76 24.97 5.30
N VAL A 180 9.14 24.33 4.30
CA VAL A 180 8.39 25.03 3.25
C VAL A 180 7.10 25.69 3.78
N MET A 181 6.51 25.16 4.85
CA MET A 181 5.32 25.74 5.48
C MET A 181 5.63 26.93 6.39
N ARG A 182 6.91 27.18 6.69
CA ARG A 182 7.37 28.33 7.47
C ARG A 182 7.55 29.60 6.60
N GLU A 183 7.92 29.45 5.33
CA GLU A 183 8.09 30.54 4.37
C GLU A 183 6.76 31.00 3.75
#